data_1faecd03e66afdbda1b80b8c58c61fa5
#
_entry.id   1faecd03e66afdbda1b80b8c58c61fa5
#
_cell.length_a   1.000
_cell.length_b   1.000
_cell.length_c   1.000
_cell.angle_alpha   90.00
_cell.angle_beta   90.00
_cell.angle_gamma   90.00
#
_symmetry.space_group_name_H-M   'P 1'
#
loop_
_entity.id
_entity.type
_entity.pdbx_description
1 polymer ?
#
loop_
_entity_poly.entity_id
_entity_poly.type
_entity_poly.pdbx_seq_one_letter_code
_entity_poly.pdbx_strand_id
1 'polypeptide(L)'
;MKHLEAIFLLAISTVLAACGGGNITPPPPAGNFSNASLKGQYGFSMSGIDTNGAYIARIGSFVADGNGSITAGLEDLVEGSSGASEITFSGGSYTIQANGRGLLVFQNSNGGGLQLNIAMLSPTQGIMVQTDLNDSTNGGFALQTPSDFSVNALKGNYVFDFSGISFAGGNAAPLSVVGEITLDGNGNVIGGVQDENDGTVSGPQGITTGTYQMDTTGNGTNFGRGTMTFSGSTFAFYIVDNTRVNILEEDSSAATQGDAALQSSNIPTQDSGFNGSFVYLVGGSSLMTNGGALGQVARFTADGNGGLASISLDQNNDGNTTHISQGNNISNPGYAIDTTYAGSGRGTLSFKDSNLGQINCVFYLSSPTQAVIQNTSVNVVADGPMQSQSGTPFTNTNLAGNYAFNWSGIQIGSQTFVPLAENFVGLYTLAATTSNDLTGVMDYTEEGTTGSTLYSDIGLAGNLTINSDGSANNKLQVVGGSPSSTTFNFVTYVVNPTTHYVLSTDSTRITSGIASIQTP
;
A
#
# COMPACT_ATOMS: atom_id res chain seq x y z
N MET A 1 6.38 -48.60 -49.47
CA MET A 1 6.60 -47.27 -48.89
C MET A 1 5.48 -46.97 -47.91
N LYS A 2 5.51 -47.64 -46.78
CA LYS A 2 4.69 -47.42 -45.59
C LYS A 2 5.58 -47.90 -44.48
N HIS A 3 5.88 -47.11 -43.48
CA HIS A 3 6.64 -47.32 -42.24
C HIS A 3 7.74 -46.28 -42.08
N LEU A 4 7.35 -45.03 -41.82
CA LEU A 4 8.28 -44.02 -41.25
C LEU A 4 7.50 -42.85 -40.58
N GLU A 5 6.49 -43.17 -39.77
CA GLU A 5 5.75 -42.14 -38.97
C GLU A 5 5.41 -42.64 -37.56
N ALA A 6 6.34 -43.25 -36.87
CA ALA A 6 6.07 -43.68 -35.49
C ALA A 6 7.31 -43.69 -34.58
N ILE A 7 8.27 -42.77 -34.77
CA ILE A 7 9.39 -42.62 -33.84
C ILE A 7 9.74 -41.12 -33.71
N PHE A 8 8.82 -40.32 -33.17
CA PHE A 8 9.15 -38.95 -32.78
C PHE A 8 8.34 -38.45 -31.58
N LEU A 9 7.82 -39.33 -30.74
CA LEU A 9 7.06 -38.94 -29.55
C LEU A 9 7.52 -39.64 -28.27
N LEU A 10 8.82 -39.87 -28.09
CA LEU A 10 9.32 -40.46 -26.84
C LEU A 10 10.77 -40.07 -26.53
N ALA A 11 11.04 -38.74 -26.57
CA ALA A 11 12.37 -38.25 -26.18
C ALA A 11 12.34 -36.80 -25.63
N ILE A 12 11.29 -36.42 -24.90
CA ILE A 12 11.27 -35.17 -24.09
C ILE A 12 10.68 -35.50 -22.72
N SER A 13 11.33 -36.36 -21.95
CA SER A 13 10.97 -36.56 -20.55
C SER A 13 12.14 -37.02 -19.66
N THR A 14 13.38 -36.70 -20.01
CA THR A 14 14.53 -37.02 -19.14
C THR A 14 15.65 -35.97 -19.23
N VAL A 15 15.31 -34.70 -19.01
CA VAL A 15 16.32 -33.69 -18.65
C VAL A 15 15.71 -32.75 -17.60
N LEU A 16 15.41 -33.29 -16.43
CA LEU A 16 15.10 -32.49 -15.22
C LEU A 16 15.54 -33.27 -13.98
N ALA A 17 16.81 -33.64 -13.94
CA ALA A 17 17.41 -34.19 -12.73
C ALA A 17 18.93 -33.99 -12.77
N ALA A 18 19.38 -32.75 -12.68
CA ALA A 18 20.74 -32.41 -12.26
C ALA A 18 20.84 -30.92 -11.98
N CYS A 19 20.37 -30.46 -10.84
CA CYS A 19 20.92 -29.27 -10.22
C CYS A 19 20.85 -29.39 -8.71
N GLY A 20 21.96 -29.16 -8.10
CA GLY A 20 22.42 -29.17 -6.76
C GLY A 20 21.41 -29.09 -5.63
N GLY A 21 21.60 -29.96 -4.61
CA GLY A 21 20.90 -29.87 -3.34
C GLY A 21 21.20 -28.62 -2.56
N GLY A 22 20.41 -27.56 -2.80
CA GLY A 22 20.14 -26.54 -1.83
C GLY A 22 18.90 -26.98 -1.05
N ASN A 23 18.89 -26.83 0.27
CA ASN A 23 17.69 -26.98 1.07
C ASN A 23 16.66 -25.96 0.57
N ILE A 24 15.83 -26.36 -0.37
CA ILE A 24 14.65 -25.56 -0.74
C ILE A 24 13.70 -25.71 0.43
N THR A 25 13.53 -24.65 1.21
CA THR A 25 12.43 -24.61 2.18
C THR A 25 11.13 -24.86 1.44
N PRO A 26 10.25 -25.74 1.93
CA PRO A 26 8.99 -25.99 1.27
C PRO A 26 8.23 -24.68 1.07
N PRO A 27 7.56 -24.48 -0.07
CA PRO A 27 6.67 -23.35 -0.24
C PRO A 27 5.64 -23.32 0.90
N PRO A 28 5.09 -22.14 1.26
CA PRO A 28 4.04 -22.05 2.26
C PRO A 28 2.95 -23.08 2.01
N PRO A 29 2.29 -23.63 3.05
CA PRO A 29 1.25 -24.62 2.88
C PRO A 29 0.25 -24.18 1.81
N ALA A 30 -0.15 -25.12 0.94
CA ALA A 30 -1.15 -24.85 -0.07
C ALA A 30 -2.43 -24.35 0.61
N GLY A 31 -2.88 -23.14 0.26
CA GLY A 31 -4.21 -22.67 0.60
C GLY A 31 -5.26 -23.35 -0.29
N ASN A 32 -6.51 -22.90 -0.16
CA ASN A 32 -7.61 -23.42 -0.99
C ASN A 32 -7.95 -22.47 -2.14
N PHE A 33 -7.04 -21.59 -2.56
CA PHE A 33 -7.26 -20.70 -3.69
C PHE A 33 -7.21 -21.44 -5.03
N SER A 34 -7.88 -20.84 -6.02
CA SER A 34 -7.90 -21.30 -7.42
C SER A 34 -8.39 -20.16 -8.30
N ASN A 35 -8.45 -20.35 -9.62
CA ASN A 35 -9.06 -19.36 -10.51
C ASN A 35 -10.49 -19.00 -10.09
N ALA A 36 -11.25 -19.95 -9.53
CA ALA A 36 -12.61 -19.70 -9.02
C ALA A 36 -12.65 -18.74 -7.82
N SER A 37 -11.54 -18.54 -7.12
CA SER A 37 -11.43 -17.59 -6.01
C SER A 37 -11.38 -16.14 -6.49
N LEU A 38 -10.99 -15.89 -7.74
CA LEU A 38 -11.01 -14.58 -8.37
C LEU A 38 -12.18 -14.53 -9.37
N LYS A 39 -13.37 -14.19 -8.87
CA LYS A 39 -14.59 -14.12 -9.67
C LYS A 39 -15.45 -12.93 -9.29
N GLY A 40 -15.72 -12.05 -10.23
CA GLY A 40 -16.50 -10.84 -10.03
C GLY A 40 -15.84 -9.63 -10.65
N GLN A 41 -16.28 -8.47 -10.22
CA GLN A 41 -15.71 -7.18 -10.60
C GLN A 41 -14.90 -6.63 -9.45
N TYR A 42 -13.69 -6.17 -9.74
CA TYR A 42 -12.74 -5.71 -8.74
C TYR A 42 -12.28 -4.30 -9.08
N GLY A 43 -12.32 -3.40 -8.10
CA GLY A 43 -11.64 -2.12 -8.15
C GLY A 43 -10.18 -2.28 -7.74
N PHE A 44 -9.27 -1.55 -8.37
CA PHE A 44 -7.86 -1.60 -8.06
C PHE A 44 -7.23 -0.21 -8.00
N SER A 45 -6.12 -0.11 -7.29
CA SER A 45 -5.25 1.07 -7.26
C SER A 45 -3.80 0.66 -7.15
N MET A 46 -2.92 1.37 -7.87
CA MET A 46 -1.47 1.14 -7.89
C MET A 46 -0.74 2.46 -8.09
N SER A 47 0.44 2.58 -7.51
CA SER A 47 1.35 3.70 -7.77
C SER A 47 2.81 3.27 -7.74
N GLY A 48 3.68 4.12 -8.25
CA GLY A 48 5.11 3.88 -8.31
C GLY A 48 5.82 4.87 -9.22
N ILE A 49 6.80 4.39 -9.96
CA ILE A 49 7.54 5.20 -10.93
C ILE A 49 7.62 4.48 -12.29
N ASP A 50 7.69 5.27 -13.35
CA ASP A 50 7.96 4.79 -14.70
C ASP A 50 9.48 4.54 -14.90
N THR A 51 9.85 4.01 -16.05
CA THR A 51 11.26 3.74 -16.42
C THR A 51 12.13 5.00 -16.52
N ASN A 52 11.56 6.19 -16.50
CA ASN A 52 12.28 7.47 -16.50
C ASN A 52 12.40 8.06 -15.08
N GLY A 53 11.80 7.40 -14.08
CA GLY A 53 11.73 7.85 -12.69
C GLY A 53 10.62 8.88 -12.44
N ALA A 54 9.67 9.06 -13.37
CA ALA A 54 8.50 9.89 -13.13
C ALA A 54 7.44 9.12 -12.32
N TYR A 55 6.70 9.83 -11.49
CA TYR A 55 5.60 9.23 -10.75
C TYR A 55 4.52 8.73 -11.71
N ILE A 56 4.03 7.53 -11.44
CA ILE A 56 2.93 6.90 -12.17
C ILE A 56 1.90 6.35 -11.18
N ALA A 57 0.63 6.54 -11.48
CA ALA A 57 -0.44 5.95 -10.70
C ALA A 57 -1.60 5.50 -11.59
N ARG A 58 -2.29 4.45 -11.14
CA ARG A 58 -3.41 3.81 -11.83
C ARG A 58 -4.51 3.52 -10.83
N ILE A 59 -5.74 3.86 -11.20
CA ILE A 59 -6.93 3.31 -10.54
C ILE A 59 -7.85 2.73 -11.59
N GLY A 60 -8.64 1.73 -11.25
CA GLY A 60 -9.51 1.15 -12.26
C GLY A 60 -10.38 0.02 -11.74
N SER A 61 -10.98 -0.67 -12.70
CA SER A 61 -11.83 -1.83 -12.46
C SER A 61 -11.61 -2.90 -13.52
N PHE A 62 -11.71 -4.17 -13.13
CA PHE A 62 -11.68 -5.30 -14.05
C PHE A 62 -12.69 -6.37 -13.66
N VAL A 63 -13.11 -7.18 -14.65
CA VAL A 63 -14.04 -8.29 -14.45
C VAL A 63 -13.33 -9.62 -14.71
N ALA A 64 -13.28 -10.48 -13.68
CA ALA A 64 -12.75 -11.84 -13.75
C ALA A 64 -13.90 -12.86 -13.76
N ASP A 65 -13.83 -13.86 -14.66
CA ASP A 65 -14.90 -14.83 -14.88
C ASP A 65 -14.92 -16.03 -13.92
N GLY A 66 -13.87 -16.20 -13.11
CA GLY A 66 -13.68 -17.37 -12.25
C GLY A 66 -13.06 -18.58 -12.95
N ASN A 67 -12.75 -18.48 -14.26
CA ASN A 67 -12.21 -19.58 -15.07
C ASN A 67 -10.84 -19.26 -15.67
N GLY A 68 -10.27 -18.10 -15.37
CA GLY A 68 -8.96 -17.69 -15.86
C GLY A 68 -9.00 -16.59 -16.94
N SER A 69 -10.16 -15.97 -17.20
CA SER A 69 -10.27 -14.87 -18.17
C SER A 69 -10.64 -13.55 -17.49
N ILE A 70 -9.95 -12.49 -17.88
CA ILE A 70 -10.39 -11.10 -17.68
C ILE A 70 -11.28 -10.76 -18.87
N THR A 71 -12.54 -10.41 -18.62
CA THR A 71 -13.53 -10.21 -19.68
C THR A 71 -13.73 -8.77 -20.11
N ALA A 72 -13.40 -7.82 -19.22
CA ALA A 72 -13.47 -6.39 -19.46
C ALA A 72 -12.74 -5.63 -18.36
N GLY A 73 -12.46 -4.34 -18.59
CA GLY A 73 -11.93 -3.44 -17.57
C GLY A 73 -11.71 -2.04 -18.09
N LEU A 74 -11.43 -1.15 -17.16
CA LEU A 74 -11.17 0.26 -17.39
C LEU A 74 -10.17 0.76 -16.36
N GLU A 75 -9.21 1.58 -16.76
CA GLU A 75 -8.33 2.30 -15.84
C GLU A 75 -8.21 3.77 -16.20
N ASP A 76 -7.96 4.59 -15.21
CA ASP A 76 -7.37 5.92 -15.33
C ASP A 76 -5.91 5.84 -14.92
N LEU A 77 -5.05 6.35 -15.77
CA LEU A 77 -3.61 6.37 -15.63
C LEU A 77 -3.10 7.82 -15.64
N VAL A 78 -2.34 8.19 -14.64
CA VAL A 78 -1.55 9.43 -14.64
C VAL A 78 -0.06 9.08 -14.68
N GLU A 79 0.69 9.79 -15.52
CA GLU A 79 2.13 9.64 -15.68
C GLU A 79 2.78 11.03 -15.74
N GLY A 80 3.56 11.36 -14.71
CA GLY A 80 4.15 12.67 -14.55
C GLY A 80 3.11 13.80 -14.64
N SER A 81 3.42 14.88 -15.34
CA SER A 81 2.56 16.07 -15.49
C SER A 81 1.60 16.01 -16.68
N SER A 82 1.35 14.84 -17.26
CA SER A 82 0.55 14.70 -18.49
C SER A 82 -0.96 14.81 -18.26
N GLY A 83 -1.41 14.77 -16.99
CA GLY A 83 -2.83 14.57 -16.64
C GLY A 83 -3.26 13.11 -16.85
N ALA A 84 -4.48 12.78 -16.44
CA ALA A 84 -4.97 11.41 -16.52
C ALA A 84 -5.42 11.01 -17.94
N SER A 85 -5.27 9.71 -18.24
CA SER A 85 -5.71 9.07 -19.48
C SER A 85 -6.58 7.86 -19.16
N GLU A 86 -7.75 7.76 -19.78
CA GLU A 86 -8.64 6.60 -19.67
C GLU A 86 -8.20 5.50 -20.64
N ILE A 87 -7.99 4.28 -20.14
CA ILE A 87 -7.58 3.11 -20.94
C ILE A 87 -8.56 1.97 -20.72
N THR A 88 -9.15 1.46 -21.81
CA THR A 88 -10.05 0.31 -21.77
C THR A 88 -9.27 -0.99 -21.92
N PHE A 89 -9.52 -1.96 -21.06
CA PHE A 89 -9.06 -3.34 -21.22
C PHE A 89 -10.05 -4.11 -22.11
N SER A 90 -9.57 -4.61 -23.23
CA SER A 90 -10.36 -5.43 -24.18
C SER A 90 -10.52 -6.87 -23.71
N GLY A 91 -9.79 -7.29 -22.68
CA GLY A 91 -9.78 -8.62 -22.12
C GLY A 91 -8.45 -8.96 -21.45
N GLY A 92 -8.23 -10.24 -21.21
CA GLY A 92 -7.00 -10.73 -20.60
C GLY A 92 -7.14 -12.14 -20.04
N SER A 93 -6.13 -12.54 -19.28
CA SER A 93 -6.12 -13.86 -18.63
C SER A 93 -5.55 -13.78 -17.23
N TYR A 94 -5.85 -14.78 -16.40
CA TYR A 94 -5.22 -14.92 -15.10
C TYR A 94 -5.06 -16.38 -14.68
N THR A 95 -4.13 -16.61 -13.75
CA THR A 95 -3.96 -17.90 -13.08
C THR A 95 -3.77 -17.68 -11.59
N ILE A 96 -4.44 -18.48 -10.76
CA ILE A 96 -4.30 -18.44 -9.29
C ILE A 96 -3.84 -19.83 -8.83
N GLN A 97 -2.73 -19.85 -8.13
CA GLN A 97 -2.18 -21.06 -7.48
C GLN A 97 -2.92 -21.34 -6.16
N ALA A 98 -2.80 -22.57 -5.66
CA ALA A 98 -3.46 -22.99 -4.43
C ALA A 98 -3.05 -22.16 -3.19
N ASN A 99 -1.85 -21.60 -3.16
CA ASN A 99 -1.38 -20.72 -2.09
C ASN A 99 -1.87 -19.25 -2.23
N GLY A 100 -2.61 -18.93 -3.29
CA GLY A 100 -3.13 -17.59 -3.54
C GLY A 100 -2.22 -16.70 -4.39
N ARG A 101 -0.99 -17.12 -4.74
CA ARG A 101 -0.19 -16.39 -5.72
C ARG A 101 -0.76 -16.56 -7.11
N GLY A 102 -0.56 -15.58 -7.95
CA GLY A 102 -1.09 -15.64 -9.32
C GLY A 102 -0.48 -14.61 -10.24
N LEU A 103 -0.93 -14.67 -11.48
CA LEU A 103 -0.57 -13.76 -12.55
C LEU A 103 -1.85 -13.24 -13.20
N LEU A 104 -1.95 -11.91 -13.36
CA LEU A 104 -2.97 -11.26 -14.20
C LEU A 104 -2.27 -10.64 -15.41
N VAL A 105 -2.87 -10.81 -16.58
CA VAL A 105 -2.41 -10.20 -17.83
C VAL A 105 -3.59 -9.49 -18.46
N PHE A 106 -3.53 -8.19 -18.54
CA PHE A 106 -4.54 -7.36 -19.20
C PHE A 106 -4.10 -7.05 -20.63
N GLN A 107 -5.07 -6.95 -21.53
CA GLN A 107 -4.87 -6.50 -22.90
C GLN A 107 -5.65 -5.20 -23.08
N ASN A 108 -4.98 -4.12 -23.39
CA ASN A 108 -5.66 -2.87 -23.68
C ASN A 108 -6.11 -2.78 -25.14
N SER A 109 -7.06 -1.90 -25.43
CA SER A 109 -7.61 -1.72 -26.77
C SER A 109 -6.60 -1.19 -27.80
N ASN A 110 -5.47 -0.65 -27.33
CA ASN A 110 -4.43 -0.03 -28.16
C ASN A 110 -3.26 -0.98 -28.49
N GLY A 111 -3.36 -2.27 -28.07
CA GLY A 111 -2.36 -3.30 -28.35
C GLY A 111 -1.23 -3.39 -27.33
N GLY A 112 -1.26 -2.60 -26.26
CA GLY A 112 -0.42 -2.76 -25.08
C GLY A 112 -1.04 -3.73 -24.08
N GLY A 113 -0.39 -3.92 -22.95
CA GLY A 113 -0.90 -4.74 -21.86
C GLY A 113 -0.25 -4.39 -20.54
N LEU A 114 -0.87 -4.85 -19.45
CA LEU A 114 -0.37 -4.73 -18.10
C LEU A 114 -0.25 -6.13 -17.51
N GLN A 115 0.91 -6.47 -16.97
CA GLN A 115 1.14 -7.76 -16.33
C GLN A 115 1.43 -7.57 -14.85
N LEU A 116 0.69 -8.29 -14.00
CA LEU A 116 0.77 -8.16 -12.54
C LEU A 116 0.95 -9.53 -11.88
N ASN A 117 1.97 -9.67 -11.06
CA ASN A 117 2.01 -10.76 -10.10
C ASN A 117 1.20 -10.37 -8.86
N ILE A 118 0.42 -11.31 -8.35
CA ILE A 118 -0.52 -11.06 -7.25
C ILE A 118 -0.37 -12.06 -6.11
N ALA A 119 -0.85 -11.65 -4.94
CA ALA A 119 -1.15 -12.55 -3.83
C ALA A 119 -2.56 -12.25 -3.29
N MET A 120 -3.42 -13.27 -3.31
CA MET A 120 -4.77 -13.18 -2.75
C MET A 120 -4.70 -13.12 -1.23
N LEU A 121 -5.38 -12.17 -0.63
CA LEU A 121 -5.65 -12.11 0.81
C LEU A 121 -6.90 -12.93 1.14
N SER A 122 -7.91 -12.81 0.30
CA SER A 122 -9.19 -13.52 0.35
C SER A 122 -9.80 -13.58 -1.06
N PRO A 123 -10.95 -14.25 -1.26
CA PRO A 123 -11.66 -14.15 -2.54
C PRO A 123 -12.12 -12.73 -2.90
N THR A 124 -12.12 -11.80 -1.94
CA THR A 124 -12.58 -10.42 -2.14
C THR A 124 -11.45 -9.39 -2.19
N GLN A 125 -10.22 -9.78 -1.89
CA GLN A 125 -9.08 -8.85 -1.80
C GLN A 125 -7.76 -9.52 -2.20
N GLY A 126 -6.90 -8.74 -2.82
CA GLY A 126 -5.52 -9.15 -3.11
C GLY A 126 -4.60 -7.95 -3.26
N ILE A 127 -3.34 -8.24 -3.31
CA ILE A 127 -2.23 -7.31 -3.47
C ILE A 127 -1.48 -7.65 -4.75
N MET A 128 -0.80 -6.68 -5.35
CA MET A 128 -0.21 -6.85 -6.67
C MET A 128 1.01 -5.98 -6.93
N VAL A 129 1.86 -6.43 -7.84
CA VAL A 129 3.06 -5.74 -8.32
C VAL A 129 3.10 -5.86 -9.84
N GLN A 130 3.45 -4.79 -10.54
CA GLN A 130 3.65 -4.79 -11.99
C GLN A 130 4.93 -5.55 -12.35
N THR A 131 4.86 -6.41 -13.38
CA THR A 131 5.95 -7.32 -13.76
C THR A 131 6.26 -7.37 -15.25
N ASP A 132 5.61 -6.54 -16.06
CA ASP A 132 5.93 -6.40 -17.49
C ASP A 132 7.19 -5.57 -17.76
N LEU A 133 7.81 -5.02 -16.71
CA LEU A 133 9.05 -4.24 -16.75
C LEU A 133 8.95 -2.89 -17.49
N ASN A 134 7.73 -2.43 -17.79
CA ASN A 134 7.53 -1.10 -18.36
C ASN A 134 7.57 -0.02 -17.28
N ASP A 135 6.99 -0.34 -16.11
CA ASP A 135 6.92 0.55 -14.95
C ASP A 135 7.14 -0.26 -13.67
N SER A 136 7.45 0.42 -12.59
CA SER A 136 7.62 -0.18 -11.27
C SER A 136 6.51 0.31 -10.35
N THR A 137 5.36 -0.39 -10.36
CA THR A 137 4.19 -0.04 -9.55
C THR A 137 3.75 -1.19 -8.66
N ASN A 138 3.13 -0.85 -7.54
CA ASN A 138 2.50 -1.80 -6.63
C ASN A 138 1.18 -1.27 -6.09
N GLY A 139 0.36 -2.17 -5.57
CA GLY A 139 -0.94 -1.79 -5.04
C GLY A 139 -1.80 -2.98 -4.64
N GLY A 140 -3.11 -2.81 -4.76
CA GLY A 140 -4.07 -3.84 -4.42
C GLY A 140 -5.39 -3.74 -5.16
N PHE A 141 -6.22 -4.76 -4.97
CA PHE A 141 -7.56 -4.80 -5.54
C PHE A 141 -8.57 -5.33 -4.52
N ALA A 142 -9.82 -4.90 -4.67
CA ALA A 142 -10.93 -5.35 -3.84
C ALA A 142 -12.20 -5.56 -4.68
N LEU A 143 -13.00 -6.57 -4.28
CA LEU A 143 -14.26 -6.88 -4.93
C LEU A 143 -15.19 -5.67 -4.86
N GLN A 144 -15.72 -5.25 -6.01
CA GLN A 144 -16.69 -4.17 -6.09
C GLN A 144 -18.12 -4.66 -5.82
N THR A 145 -18.94 -3.74 -5.32
CA THR A 145 -20.38 -3.94 -5.16
C THR A 145 -21.15 -3.13 -6.21
N PRO A 146 -21.46 -3.70 -7.39
CA PRO A 146 -22.05 -2.93 -8.50
C PRO A 146 -23.42 -2.29 -8.19
N SER A 147 -24.15 -2.79 -7.18
CA SER A 147 -25.38 -2.15 -6.71
C SER A 147 -25.15 -0.76 -6.10
N ASP A 148 -23.91 -0.45 -5.72
CA ASP A 148 -23.52 0.83 -5.12
C ASP A 148 -22.99 1.84 -6.16
N PHE A 149 -23.00 1.50 -7.46
CA PHE A 149 -22.56 2.41 -8.54
C PHE A 149 -23.59 3.50 -8.78
N SER A 150 -23.76 4.37 -7.82
CA SER A 150 -24.67 5.51 -7.91
C SER A 150 -24.22 6.66 -7.02
N VAL A 151 -24.58 7.88 -7.41
CA VAL A 151 -24.34 9.08 -6.60
C VAL A 151 -24.94 8.91 -5.19
N ASN A 152 -26.13 8.29 -5.09
CA ASN A 152 -26.81 8.11 -3.80
C ASN A 152 -26.11 7.14 -2.85
N ALA A 153 -25.25 6.26 -3.33
CA ALA A 153 -24.50 5.34 -2.51
C ALA A 153 -23.38 6.07 -1.73
N LEU A 154 -22.88 7.19 -2.30
CA LEU A 154 -21.84 7.99 -1.68
C LEU A 154 -22.48 9.11 -0.83
N LYS A 155 -22.71 8.82 0.45
CA LYS A 155 -23.32 9.76 1.39
C LYS A 155 -22.70 9.63 2.78
N GLY A 156 -22.31 10.76 3.35
CA GLY A 156 -21.70 10.85 4.68
C GLY A 156 -20.33 11.48 4.63
N ASN A 157 -19.59 11.32 5.70
CA ASN A 157 -18.23 11.81 5.80
C ASN A 157 -17.27 10.74 5.31
N TYR A 158 -16.33 11.11 4.44
CA TYR A 158 -15.30 10.22 3.93
C TYR A 158 -13.93 10.77 4.30
N VAL A 159 -13.16 9.99 5.03
CA VAL A 159 -11.75 10.29 5.32
C VAL A 159 -10.93 9.82 4.14
N PHE A 160 -10.06 10.68 3.64
CA PHE A 160 -9.21 10.41 2.49
C PHE A 160 -7.74 10.67 2.77
N ASP A 161 -6.89 9.96 2.07
CA ASP A 161 -5.49 10.28 1.84
C ASP A 161 -5.19 10.14 0.35
N PHE A 162 -4.37 11.01 -0.17
CA PHE A 162 -3.73 10.85 -1.46
C PHE A 162 -2.37 11.51 -1.46
N SER A 163 -1.45 10.82 -2.10
CA SER A 163 -0.06 11.26 -2.19
C SER A 163 0.51 11.02 -3.58
N GLY A 164 1.59 11.72 -3.87
CA GLY A 164 2.26 11.69 -5.15
C GLY A 164 3.18 12.88 -5.34
N ILE A 165 3.08 13.51 -6.51
CA ILE A 165 3.95 14.62 -6.93
C ILE A 165 3.10 15.82 -7.36
N SER A 166 3.41 16.99 -6.80
CA SER A 166 2.92 18.29 -7.28
C SER A 166 3.86 18.83 -8.36
N PHE A 167 3.28 19.44 -9.39
CA PHE A 167 4.00 20.17 -10.45
C PHE A 167 3.72 21.68 -10.36
N ALA A 168 3.11 22.13 -9.28
CA ALA A 168 2.88 23.55 -9.04
C ALA A 168 4.21 24.33 -9.06
N GLY A 169 4.20 25.49 -9.73
CA GLY A 169 5.43 26.28 -9.88
C GLY A 169 6.47 25.74 -10.88
N GLY A 170 6.14 24.68 -11.62
CA GLY A 170 7.00 24.13 -12.69
C GLY A 170 8.14 23.20 -12.20
N ASN A 171 8.16 22.84 -10.93
CA ASN A 171 9.08 21.85 -10.36
C ASN A 171 8.29 20.70 -9.76
N ALA A 172 8.77 19.48 -9.94
CA ALA A 172 8.23 18.31 -9.28
C ALA A 172 8.61 18.34 -7.79
N ALA A 173 7.62 18.21 -6.91
CA ALA A 173 7.80 18.13 -5.46
C ALA A 173 6.88 17.04 -4.88
N PRO A 174 7.31 16.30 -3.85
CA PRO A 174 6.41 15.36 -3.20
C PRO A 174 5.20 16.09 -2.61
N LEU A 175 4.04 15.44 -2.69
CA LEU A 175 2.78 15.96 -2.19
C LEU A 175 2.06 14.87 -1.39
N SER A 176 1.53 15.26 -0.24
CA SER A 176 0.63 14.45 0.57
C SER A 176 -0.55 15.31 1.01
N VAL A 177 -1.76 14.80 0.89
CA VAL A 177 -2.99 15.44 1.33
C VAL A 177 -3.83 14.45 2.11
N VAL A 178 -4.20 14.82 3.33
CA VAL A 178 -5.10 14.02 4.17
C VAL A 178 -6.28 14.87 4.63
N GLY A 179 -7.46 14.27 4.74
CA GLY A 179 -8.62 15.05 5.09
C GLY A 179 -9.90 14.26 5.29
N GLU A 180 -10.97 15.00 5.42
CA GLU A 180 -12.34 14.52 5.44
C GLU A 180 -13.20 15.38 4.52
N ILE A 181 -14.07 14.74 3.72
CA ILE A 181 -15.11 15.40 2.92
C ILE A 181 -16.49 14.87 3.29
N THR A 182 -17.49 15.75 3.25
CA THR A 182 -18.89 15.38 3.46
C THR A 182 -19.64 15.37 2.12
N LEU A 183 -20.16 14.18 1.76
CA LEU A 183 -20.96 13.94 0.55
C LEU A 183 -22.44 13.87 0.89
N ASP A 184 -23.31 14.57 0.11
CA ASP A 184 -24.76 14.65 0.40
C ASP A 184 -25.60 13.51 -0.20
N GLY A 185 -25.04 12.65 -1.06
CA GLY A 185 -25.75 11.62 -1.80
C GLY A 185 -26.52 12.15 -3.01
N ASN A 186 -26.35 13.41 -3.37
CA ASN A 186 -27.01 14.04 -4.53
C ASN A 186 -26.00 14.66 -5.52
N GLY A 187 -24.72 14.37 -5.35
CA GLY A 187 -23.66 14.88 -6.21
C GLY A 187 -22.96 16.13 -5.71
N ASN A 188 -23.15 16.53 -4.43
CA ASN A 188 -22.46 17.69 -3.89
C ASN A 188 -21.52 17.29 -2.75
N VAL A 189 -20.32 17.85 -2.78
CA VAL A 189 -19.44 17.96 -1.61
C VAL A 189 -19.91 19.19 -0.83
N ILE A 190 -20.41 19.01 0.38
CA ILE A 190 -21.07 20.06 1.16
C ILE A 190 -20.24 20.56 2.34
N GLY A 191 -19.04 20.01 2.54
CA GLY A 191 -18.13 20.39 3.61
C GLY A 191 -16.93 19.48 3.67
N GLY A 192 -16.05 19.79 4.62
CA GLY A 192 -14.85 19.01 4.90
C GLY A 192 -13.70 19.85 5.42
N VAL A 193 -12.58 19.21 5.66
CA VAL A 193 -11.33 19.82 6.08
C VAL A 193 -10.15 18.98 5.61
N GLN A 194 -9.07 19.61 5.18
CA GLN A 194 -7.85 18.94 4.75
C GLN A 194 -6.59 19.60 5.32
N ASP A 195 -5.55 18.82 5.41
CA ASP A 195 -4.17 19.26 5.60
C ASP A 195 -3.33 18.79 4.41
N GLU A 196 -2.52 19.70 3.89
CA GLU A 196 -1.66 19.47 2.73
C GLU A 196 -0.21 19.70 3.11
N ASN A 197 0.68 18.90 2.55
CA ASN A 197 2.12 19.02 2.74
C ASN A 197 2.84 18.74 1.40
N ASP A 198 3.39 19.79 0.82
CA ASP A 198 4.28 19.76 -0.36
C ASP A 198 5.73 20.12 0.00
N GLY A 199 6.08 19.98 1.27
CA GLY A 199 7.29 20.50 1.90
C GLY A 199 7.01 21.77 2.72
N THR A 200 5.86 22.39 2.47
CA THR A 200 5.29 23.46 3.31
C THR A 200 3.92 22.98 3.81
N VAL A 201 3.84 22.74 5.11
CA VAL A 201 2.59 22.28 5.71
C VAL A 201 1.56 23.42 5.66
N SER A 202 0.42 23.16 5.05
CA SER A 202 -0.73 24.04 5.03
C SER A 202 -1.98 23.31 5.54
N GLY A 203 -2.69 23.95 6.46
CA GLY A 203 -3.91 23.38 7.07
C GLY A 203 -4.04 23.71 8.56
N PRO A 204 -5.22 23.42 9.15
CA PRO A 204 -6.41 22.87 8.50
C PRO A 204 -7.06 23.86 7.52
N GLN A 205 -7.38 23.39 6.32
CA GLN A 205 -8.10 24.16 5.31
C GLN A 205 -9.52 23.62 5.18
N GLY A 206 -10.53 24.48 5.36
CA GLY A 206 -11.94 24.09 5.20
C GLY A 206 -12.30 23.86 3.74
N ILE A 207 -12.90 22.73 3.44
CA ILE A 207 -13.52 22.42 2.14
C ILE A 207 -14.97 22.88 2.22
N THR A 208 -15.37 23.83 1.38
CA THR A 208 -16.71 24.44 1.48
C THR A 208 -17.69 23.92 0.44
N THR A 209 -17.20 23.58 -0.75
CA THR A 209 -18.03 23.15 -1.88
C THR A 209 -17.25 22.27 -2.83
N GLY A 210 -17.97 21.42 -3.52
CA GLY A 210 -17.48 20.58 -4.60
C GLY A 210 -18.64 19.83 -5.25
N THR A 211 -18.34 19.02 -6.25
CA THR A 211 -19.35 18.18 -6.91
C THR A 211 -18.78 16.79 -7.18
N TYR A 212 -19.65 15.80 -7.26
CA TYR A 212 -19.27 14.48 -7.75
C TYR A 212 -20.40 13.89 -8.60
N GLN A 213 -20.04 13.12 -9.59
CA GLN A 213 -20.99 12.49 -10.50
C GLN A 213 -20.46 11.16 -11.01
N MET A 214 -21.38 10.23 -11.28
CA MET A 214 -21.05 8.99 -11.96
C MET A 214 -21.01 9.21 -13.47
N ASP A 215 -20.17 8.46 -14.16
CA ASP A 215 -20.21 8.42 -15.61
C ASP A 215 -21.55 7.86 -16.09
N THR A 216 -22.21 8.59 -16.97
CA THR A 216 -23.52 8.21 -17.52
C THR A 216 -23.46 7.69 -18.95
N THR A 217 -22.31 7.80 -19.58
CA THR A 217 -22.05 7.35 -20.97
C THR A 217 -20.67 6.70 -21.04
N GLY A 218 -20.46 5.87 -22.04
CA GLY A 218 -19.18 5.18 -22.22
C GLY A 218 -18.99 3.97 -21.32
N ASN A 219 -17.73 3.53 -21.21
CA ASN A 219 -17.38 2.33 -20.47
C ASN A 219 -17.43 2.54 -18.95
N GLY A 220 -17.22 3.75 -18.46
CA GLY A 220 -17.17 4.09 -17.03
C GLY A 220 -18.43 3.72 -16.25
N THR A 221 -19.62 3.79 -16.87
CA THR A 221 -20.91 3.45 -16.26
C THR A 221 -20.97 2.05 -15.64
N ASN A 222 -20.28 1.09 -16.24
CA ASN A 222 -20.32 -0.31 -15.81
C ASN A 222 -19.24 -0.64 -14.76
N PHE A 223 -18.28 0.27 -14.53
CA PHE A 223 -17.12 0.03 -13.70
C PHE A 223 -17.11 0.84 -12.39
N GLY A 224 -18.22 1.58 -12.13
CA GLY A 224 -18.31 2.41 -10.94
C GLY A 224 -17.40 3.64 -11.00
N ARG A 225 -17.01 4.07 -12.21
CA ARG A 225 -16.24 5.30 -12.42
C ARG A 225 -17.11 6.53 -12.29
N GLY A 226 -16.51 7.58 -11.78
CA GLY A 226 -17.09 8.92 -11.73
C GLY A 226 -16.00 9.97 -11.61
N THR A 227 -16.43 11.23 -11.58
CA THR A 227 -15.54 12.37 -11.37
C THR A 227 -15.97 13.17 -10.15
N MET A 228 -15.00 13.74 -9.43
CA MET A 228 -15.21 14.56 -8.24
C MET A 228 -14.36 15.82 -8.31
N THR A 229 -14.91 16.95 -7.86
CA THR A 229 -14.16 18.20 -7.75
C THR A 229 -14.29 18.76 -6.33
N PHE A 230 -13.20 19.11 -5.71
CA PHE A 230 -13.14 19.86 -4.46
C PHE A 230 -11.76 20.50 -4.30
N SER A 231 -11.66 21.53 -3.47
CA SER A 231 -10.40 22.28 -3.21
C SER A 231 -9.69 22.79 -4.47
N GLY A 232 -10.38 22.86 -5.61
CA GLY A 232 -9.83 23.35 -6.89
C GLY A 232 -9.24 22.26 -7.79
N SER A 233 -9.17 21.00 -7.32
CA SER A 233 -8.71 19.85 -8.11
C SER A 233 -9.87 18.99 -8.62
N THR A 234 -9.60 18.27 -9.69
CA THR A 234 -10.50 17.29 -10.32
C THR A 234 -9.91 15.90 -10.19
N PHE A 235 -10.75 14.94 -9.81
CA PHE A 235 -10.36 13.57 -9.55
C PHE A 235 -11.26 12.60 -10.33
N ALA A 236 -10.67 11.56 -10.91
CA ALA A 236 -11.39 10.33 -11.20
C ALA A 236 -11.55 9.52 -9.91
N PHE A 237 -12.66 8.82 -9.78
CA PHE A 237 -12.83 7.84 -8.71
C PHE A 237 -13.49 6.56 -9.22
N TYR A 238 -13.23 5.45 -8.52
CA TYR A 238 -13.90 4.16 -8.73
C TYR A 238 -14.50 3.67 -7.41
N ILE A 239 -15.80 3.43 -7.41
CA ILE A 239 -16.51 2.89 -6.24
C ILE A 239 -16.11 1.43 -6.04
N VAL A 240 -15.53 1.09 -4.90
CA VAL A 240 -15.38 -0.29 -4.45
C VAL A 240 -16.71 -0.76 -3.85
N ASP A 241 -17.21 -0.01 -2.88
CA ASP A 241 -18.54 -0.13 -2.29
C ASP A 241 -18.95 1.23 -1.69
N ASN A 242 -20.11 1.30 -1.04
CA ASN A 242 -20.59 2.54 -0.42
C ASN A 242 -19.75 3.02 0.78
N THR A 243 -18.70 2.31 1.16
CA THR A 243 -17.79 2.68 2.25
C THR A 243 -16.39 3.01 1.78
N ARG A 244 -16.04 2.73 0.52
CA ARG A 244 -14.70 2.93 -0.02
C ARG A 244 -14.71 3.28 -1.51
N VAL A 245 -13.91 4.27 -1.87
CA VAL A 245 -13.61 4.65 -3.26
C VAL A 245 -12.11 4.81 -3.46
N ASN A 246 -11.60 4.41 -4.61
CA ASN A 246 -10.23 4.72 -5.05
C ASN A 246 -10.28 6.06 -5.79
N ILE A 247 -9.26 6.90 -5.62
CA ILE A 247 -9.21 8.28 -6.14
C ILE A 247 -7.89 8.52 -6.87
N LEU A 248 -7.93 9.23 -7.99
CA LEU A 248 -6.77 9.66 -8.78
C LEU A 248 -6.99 11.10 -9.25
N GLU A 249 -6.00 11.97 -9.11
CA GLU A 249 -6.08 13.33 -9.62
C GLU A 249 -5.95 13.35 -11.15
N GLU A 250 -6.87 14.05 -11.83
CA GLU A 250 -6.90 14.17 -13.30
C GLU A 250 -6.15 15.40 -13.80
N ASP A 251 -5.87 16.36 -12.92
CA ASP A 251 -5.24 17.63 -13.30
C ASP A 251 -3.75 17.45 -13.60
N SER A 252 -3.23 18.25 -14.54
CA SER A 252 -1.79 18.28 -14.84
C SER A 252 -0.95 19.03 -13.79
N SER A 253 -1.58 19.63 -12.78
CA SER A 253 -0.93 20.34 -11.67
C SER A 253 -0.32 19.39 -10.63
N ALA A 254 -0.86 18.18 -10.53
CA ALA A 254 -0.32 17.13 -9.69
C ALA A 254 -0.63 15.75 -10.27
N ALA A 255 0.13 14.77 -9.85
CA ALA A 255 -0.14 13.35 -10.06
C ALA A 255 -0.23 12.71 -8.68
N THR A 256 -1.44 12.45 -8.21
CA THR A 256 -1.69 11.87 -6.89
C THR A 256 -2.69 10.71 -6.99
N GLN A 257 -2.57 9.76 -6.08
CA GLN A 257 -3.48 8.62 -5.96
C GLN A 257 -3.67 8.27 -4.48
N GLY A 258 -4.85 7.78 -4.18
CA GLY A 258 -5.20 7.33 -2.83
C GLY A 258 -6.58 6.70 -2.76
N ASP A 259 -7.15 6.71 -1.56
CA ASP A 259 -8.52 6.25 -1.36
C ASP A 259 -9.28 7.12 -0.34
N ALA A 260 -10.59 6.95 -0.32
CA ALA A 260 -11.45 7.53 0.70
C ALA A 260 -12.34 6.46 1.32
N ALA A 261 -12.43 6.49 2.65
CA ALA A 261 -13.19 5.56 3.46
C ALA A 261 -14.30 6.26 4.22
N LEU A 262 -15.52 5.67 4.19
CA LEU A 262 -16.66 6.20 4.94
C LEU A 262 -16.35 6.23 6.43
N GLN A 263 -16.53 7.40 7.02
CA GLN A 263 -16.29 7.62 8.43
C GLN A 263 -17.43 7.04 9.29
N SER A 264 -17.08 6.35 10.35
CA SER A 264 -18.06 5.81 11.29
C SER A 264 -18.72 6.93 12.13
N SER A 265 -19.93 6.71 12.58
CA SER A 265 -20.71 7.72 13.33
C SER A 265 -20.24 7.96 14.77
N ASN A 266 -19.31 7.14 15.28
CA ASN A 266 -18.81 7.21 16.66
C ASN A 266 -17.38 7.76 16.77
N ILE A 267 -17.04 8.70 15.88
CA ILE A 267 -15.74 9.37 15.88
C ILE A 267 -15.53 10.18 17.17
N PRO A 268 -14.37 10.06 17.82
CA PRO A 268 -13.98 10.91 18.92
C PRO A 268 -14.01 12.40 18.55
N THR A 269 -14.69 13.19 19.38
CA THR A 269 -14.77 14.65 19.25
C THR A 269 -13.99 15.38 20.36
N GLN A 270 -13.33 14.64 21.24
CA GLN A 270 -12.52 15.11 22.35
C GLN A 270 -11.44 14.09 22.66
N ASP A 271 -10.38 14.51 23.34
CA ASP A 271 -9.24 13.67 23.72
C ASP A 271 -9.65 12.41 24.49
N SER A 272 -10.70 12.50 25.33
CA SER A 272 -11.20 11.37 26.11
C SER A 272 -11.73 10.19 25.27
N GLY A 273 -12.09 10.44 24.02
CA GLY A 273 -12.52 9.40 23.10
C GLY A 273 -11.38 8.73 22.34
N PHE A 274 -10.17 9.31 22.37
CA PHE A 274 -8.99 8.77 21.70
C PHE A 274 -8.02 8.22 22.75
N ASN A 275 -8.11 6.92 23.01
CA ASN A 275 -7.30 6.24 24.01
C ASN A 275 -6.92 4.82 23.56
N GLY A 276 -5.83 4.30 24.13
CA GLY A 276 -5.30 2.98 23.80
C GLY A 276 -4.02 3.04 22.98
N SER A 277 -3.54 1.88 22.58
CA SER A 277 -2.32 1.78 21.77
C SER A 277 -2.64 1.86 20.29
N PHE A 278 -1.78 2.55 19.54
CA PHE A 278 -1.88 2.71 18.08
C PHE A 278 -0.53 2.40 17.44
N VAL A 279 -0.59 1.91 16.21
CA VAL A 279 0.57 1.70 15.34
C VAL A 279 0.32 2.46 14.05
N TYR A 280 1.33 3.18 13.55
CA TYR A 280 1.29 3.80 12.24
C TYR A 280 2.49 3.42 11.38
N LEU A 281 2.30 3.49 10.07
CA LEU A 281 3.33 3.36 9.05
C LEU A 281 3.18 4.53 8.10
N VAL A 282 4.25 5.31 7.89
CA VAL A 282 4.26 6.37 6.87
C VAL A 282 5.44 6.18 5.93
N GLY A 283 5.20 6.45 4.66
CA GLY A 283 6.20 6.46 3.60
C GLY A 283 6.19 7.79 2.86
N GLY A 284 7.34 8.20 2.32
CA GLY A 284 7.43 9.45 1.58
C GLY A 284 8.86 9.94 1.41
N SER A 285 9.07 11.25 1.58
CA SER A 285 10.35 11.92 1.30
C SER A 285 10.81 12.81 2.43
N SER A 286 12.11 12.83 2.64
CA SER A 286 12.82 13.84 3.44
C SER A 286 13.41 14.90 2.50
N LEU A 287 13.09 16.16 2.73
CA LEU A 287 13.55 17.31 1.95
C LEU A 287 14.80 17.98 2.58
N MET A 288 15.40 17.34 3.57
CA MET A 288 16.65 17.82 4.17
C MET A 288 17.80 17.78 3.15
N THR A 289 18.84 18.56 3.40
CA THR A 289 20.09 18.43 2.62
C THR A 289 20.63 16.99 2.77
N ASN A 290 20.81 16.30 1.67
CA ASN A 290 21.06 14.86 1.57
C ASN A 290 19.88 13.98 2.05
N GLY A 291 18.67 14.50 2.02
CA GLY A 291 17.46 13.72 2.20
C GLY A 291 17.08 12.95 0.95
N GLY A 292 16.20 11.99 1.09
CA GLY A 292 15.72 11.11 0.02
C GLY A 292 14.43 10.42 0.46
N ALA A 293 14.25 9.17 0.11
CA ALA A 293 13.10 8.42 0.59
C ALA A 293 13.14 8.25 2.12
N LEU A 294 11.94 8.30 2.69
CA LEU A 294 11.72 8.18 4.12
C LEU A 294 10.66 7.10 4.39
N GLY A 295 10.95 6.24 5.35
CA GLY A 295 9.96 5.38 5.96
C GLY A 295 10.00 5.52 7.49
N GLN A 296 8.84 5.53 8.12
CA GLN A 296 8.70 5.49 9.58
C GLN A 296 7.62 4.49 9.97
N VAL A 297 7.90 3.70 10.99
CA VAL A 297 6.90 2.89 11.68
C VAL A 297 6.96 3.19 13.16
N ALA A 298 5.82 3.40 13.79
CA ALA A 298 5.80 3.73 15.20
C ALA A 298 4.62 3.13 15.94
N ARG A 299 4.79 3.01 17.24
CA ARG A 299 3.77 2.65 18.21
C ARG A 299 3.74 3.68 19.33
N PHE A 300 2.55 4.00 19.81
CA PHE A 300 2.34 4.85 20.98
C PHE A 300 1.06 4.43 21.73
N THR A 301 0.92 4.92 22.96
CA THR A 301 -0.33 4.77 23.74
C THR A 301 -0.86 6.16 24.06
N ALA A 302 -2.11 6.46 23.64
CA ALA A 302 -2.86 7.64 24.02
C ALA A 302 -3.58 7.38 25.35
N ASP A 303 -3.54 8.36 26.26
CA ASP A 303 -4.05 8.21 27.64
C ASP A 303 -5.50 8.70 27.83
N GLY A 304 -6.14 9.23 26.78
CA GLY A 304 -7.47 9.84 26.84
C GLY A 304 -7.49 11.24 27.45
N ASN A 305 -6.34 11.85 27.72
CA ASN A 305 -6.22 13.17 28.34
C ASN A 305 -5.21 14.09 27.63
N GLY A 306 -4.88 13.76 26.38
CA GLY A 306 -3.91 14.52 25.58
C GLY A 306 -2.45 14.08 25.74
N GLY A 307 -2.16 13.09 26.57
CA GLY A 307 -0.82 12.56 26.79
C GLY A 307 -0.51 11.33 25.94
N LEU A 308 0.75 11.20 25.49
CA LEU A 308 1.27 10.01 24.82
C LEU A 308 2.26 9.28 25.72
N ALA A 309 2.16 7.96 25.73
CA ALA A 309 3.04 7.07 26.47
C ALA A 309 3.51 5.91 25.59
N SER A 310 4.51 5.16 26.08
CA SER A 310 5.01 3.93 25.42
C SER A 310 5.37 4.13 23.95
N ILE A 311 5.97 5.30 23.61
CA ILE A 311 6.38 5.63 22.27
C ILE A 311 7.57 4.77 21.86
N SER A 312 7.48 4.14 20.70
CA SER A 312 8.58 3.46 20.01
C SER A 312 8.45 3.79 18.52
N LEU A 313 9.53 4.27 17.90
CA LEU A 313 9.57 4.63 16.49
C LEU A 313 10.88 4.17 15.88
N ASP A 314 10.77 3.55 14.72
CA ASP A 314 11.87 3.25 13.82
C ASP A 314 11.70 4.09 12.54
N GLN A 315 12.80 4.72 12.15
CA GLN A 315 12.89 5.50 10.92
C GLN A 315 14.03 4.98 10.07
N ASN A 316 13.80 4.93 8.76
CA ASN A 316 14.84 4.82 7.75
C ASN A 316 14.75 6.04 6.82
N ASN A 317 15.75 6.89 6.86
CA ASN A 317 15.85 8.10 6.05
C ASN A 317 17.07 7.98 5.17
N ASP A 318 16.86 7.65 3.90
CA ASP A 318 17.92 7.46 2.90
C ASP A 318 19.05 6.51 3.39
N GLY A 319 18.65 5.36 3.98
CA GLY A 319 19.55 4.35 4.55
C GLY A 319 20.10 4.68 5.95
N ASN A 320 19.77 5.84 6.48
CA ASN A 320 20.12 6.18 7.85
C ASN A 320 19.01 5.72 8.80
N THR A 321 19.25 4.62 9.48
CA THR A 321 18.26 4.03 10.40
C THR A 321 18.40 4.60 11.80
N THR A 322 17.28 4.95 12.42
CA THR A 322 17.20 5.46 13.78
C THR A 322 16.07 4.78 14.54
N HIS A 323 16.36 4.27 15.72
CA HIS A 323 15.37 3.77 16.66
C HIS A 323 15.29 4.68 17.87
N ILE A 324 14.07 5.06 18.26
CA ILE A 324 13.80 5.80 19.49
C ILE A 324 12.74 5.08 20.33
N SER A 325 12.85 5.19 21.65
CA SER A 325 11.86 4.63 22.57
C SER A 325 11.67 5.55 23.79
N GLN A 326 10.49 5.49 24.37
CA GLN A 326 10.18 6.27 25.57
C GLN A 326 11.10 5.89 26.74
N GLY A 327 11.58 6.92 27.46
CA GLY A 327 12.57 6.79 28.53
C GLY A 327 13.97 7.22 28.09
N ASN A 328 14.24 7.32 26.79
CA ASN A 328 15.50 7.77 26.23
C ASN A 328 15.27 9.03 25.38
N ASN A 329 15.25 10.22 26.02
CA ASN A 329 15.28 11.51 25.32
C ASN A 329 13.97 12.00 24.66
N ILE A 330 12.84 11.34 24.83
CA ILE A 330 11.54 11.87 24.37
C ILE A 330 11.01 12.89 25.37
N SER A 331 10.65 14.07 24.86
CA SER A 331 10.09 15.17 25.65
C SER A 331 8.81 15.71 25.00
N ASN A 332 7.94 16.28 25.84
CA ASN A 332 6.66 16.89 25.45
C ASN A 332 5.77 16.00 24.55
N PRO A 333 5.58 14.72 24.89
CA PRO A 333 4.71 13.86 24.11
C PRO A 333 3.24 14.21 24.38
N GLY A 334 2.48 14.50 23.32
CA GLY A 334 1.07 14.85 23.44
C GLY A 334 0.30 14.72 22.14
N TYR A 335 -1.03 14.70 22.26
CA TYR A 335 -1.97 14.74 21.15
C TYR A 335 -3.16 15.64 21.50
N ALA A 336 -3.92 16.03 20.48
CA ALA A 336 -5.19 16.72 20.67
C ALA A 336 -6.15 16.36 19.55
N ILE A 337 -7.41 16.07 19.89
CA ILE A 337 -8.50 15.97 18.93
C ILE A 337 -9.01 17.38 18.62
N ASP A 338 -9.15 17.68 17.34
CA ASP A 338 -9.56 19.02 16.88
C ASP A 338 -11.04 19.29 17.22
N THR A 339 -11.28 20.33 18.01
CA THR A 339 -12.62 20.76 18.39
C THR A 339 -13.18 21.86 17.47
N THR A 340 -12.35 22.46 16.63
CA THR A 340 -12.79 23.47 15.64
C THR A 340 -13.51 22.81 14.47
N TYR A 341 -12.96 21.68 14.02
CA TYR A 341 -13.58 20.81 13.03
C TYR A 341 -14.14 19.55 13.70
N ALA A 342 -14.93 19.76 14.74
CA ALA A 342 -15.49 18.66 15.53
C ALA A 342 -16.30 17.69 14.66
N GLY A 343 -15.97 16.39 14.76
CA GLY A 343 -16.61 15.35 13.95
C GLY A 343 -15.90 15.01 12.65
N SER A 344 -14.90 15.79 12.21
CA SER A 344 -14.06 15.41 11.06
C SER A 344 -13.10 14.26 11.34
N GLY A 345 -12.91 13.92 12.62
CA GLY A 345 -11.89 12.94 13.03
C GLY A 345 -10.46 13.49 13.05
N ARG A 346 -10.28 14.77 12.74
CA ARG A 346 -8.97 15.42 12.75
C ARG A 346 -8.38 15.43 14.16
N GLY A 347 -7.11 15.14 14.25
CA GLY A 347 -6.31 15.30 15.47
C GLY A 347 -4.85 15.52 15.13
N THR A 348 -4.09 15.94 16.11
CA THR A 348 -2.64 16.14 16.00
C THR A 348 -1.92 15.34 17.06
N LEU A 349 -0.70 14.89 16.77
CA LEU A 349 0.21 14.35 17.77
C LEU A 349 1.60 14.94 17.59
N SER A 350 2.32 15.08 18.69
CA SER A 350 3.68 15.60 18.65
C SER A 350 4.52 15.08 19.81
N PHE A 351 5.81 14.94 19.56
CA PHE A 351 6.83 14.72 20.57
C PHE A 351 8.20 15.17 20.05
N LYS A 352 9.14 15.36 20.95
CA LYS A 352 10.50 15.75 20.56
C LYS A 352 11.49 14.68 21.01
N ASP A 353 12.34 14.26 20.09
CA ASP A 353 13.48 13.39 20.37
C ASP A 353 14.80 14.12 20.12
N SER A 354 15.85 13.75 20.83
CA SER A 354 17.17 14.41 20.71
C SER A 354 17.87 14.14 19.39
N ASN A 355 17.57 13.01 18.73
CA ASN A 355 18.20 12.59 17.47
C ASN A 355 17.37 13.02 16.25
N LEU A 356 16.05 12.85 16.33
CA LEU A 356 15.12 13.14 15.23
C LEU A 356 14.55 14.57 15.28
N GLY A 357 14.73 15.29 16.38
CA GLY A 357 14.16 16.63 16.56
C GLY A 357 12.67 16.58 16.89
N GLN A 358 11.93 17.58 16.43
CA GLN A 358 10.49 17.68 16.63
C GLN A 358 9.77 16.80 15.60
N ILE A 359 8.93 15.89 16.07
CA ILE A 359 8.03 15.09 15.25
C ILE A 359 6.63 15.64 15.47
N ASN A 360 5.98 16.01 14.39
CA ASN A 360 4.60 16.47 14.35
C ASN A 360 3.84 15.65 13.32
N CYS A 361 2.62 15.28 13.65
CA CYS A 361 1.71 14.63 12.71
C CYS A 361 0.30 15.19 12.85
N VAL A 362 -0.44 15.15 11.76
CA VAL A 362 -1.90 15.29 11.73
C VAL A 362 -2.50 13.96 11.32
N PHE A 363 -3.64 13.62 11.87
CA PHE A 363 -4.36 12.40 11.49
C PHE A 363 -5.86 12.67 11.34
N TYR A 364 -6.53 11.81 10.57
CA TYR A 364 -7.99 11.82 10.38
C TYR A 364 -8.55 10.44 10.66
N LEU A 365 -9.42 10.34 11.65
CA LEU A 365 -10.04 9.09 12.06
C LEU A 365 -11.20 8.72 11.13
N SER A 366 -11.11 7.60 10.43
CA SER A 366 -12.24 6.98 9.73
C SER A 366 -13.10 6.14 10.68
N SER A 367 -12.52 5.66 11.78
CA SER A 367 -13.21 5.00 12.90
C SER A 367 -12.43 5.26 14.19
N PRO A 368 -12.94 4.92 15.39
CA PRO A 368 -12.16 5.01 16.62
C PRO A 368 -10.87 4.19 16.63
N THR A 369 -10.72 3.28 15.67
CA THR A 369 -9.60 2.34 15.59
C THR A 369 -8.78 2.45 14.31
N GLN A 370 -9.16 3.30 13.37
CA GLN A 370 -8.50 3.47 12.07
C GLN A 370 -8.40 4.94 11.70
N ALA A 371 -7.28 5.34 11.14
CA ALA A 371 -7.04 6.68 10.64
C ALA A 371 -6.04 6.65 9.48
N VAL A 372 -5.99 7.75 8.75
CA VAL A 372 -4.83 8.15 7.95
C VAL A 372 -4.02 9.16 8.76
N ILE A 373 -2.71 9.13 8.59
CA ILE A 373 -1.79 10.01 9.31
C ILE A 373 -0.77 10.62 8.35
N GLN A 374 -0.49 11.91 8.50
CA GLN A 374 0.51 12.64 7.74
C GLN A 374 1.58 13.18 8.69
N ASN A 375 2.84 13.00 8.34
CA ASN A 375 3.94 13.63 9.05
C ASN A 375 4.06 15.11 8.61
N THR A 376 3.89 16.02 9.55
CA THR A 376 3.96 17.46 9.36
C THR A 376 5.22 18.08 9.95
N SER A 377 6.25 17.28 10.21
CA SER A 377 7.56 17.77 10.65
C SER A 377 8.24 18.54 9.51
N VAL A 378 9.06 19.51 9.89
CA VAL A 378 9.80 20.33 8.92
C VAL A 378 10.64 19.47 7.98
N ASN A 379 10.54 19.73 6.68
CA ASN A 379 11.25 19.01 5.61
C ASN A 379 10.90 17.51 5.50
N VAL A 380 9.71 17.11 5.90
CA VAL A 380 9.19 15.74 5.70
C VAL A 380 7.85 15.81 5.00
N VAL A 381 7.69 15.05 3.93
CA VAL A 381 6.41 14.81 3.25
C VAL A 381 6.20 13.30 3.24
N ALA A 382 5.33 12.82 4.12
CA ALA A 382 5.04 11.40 4.27
C ALA A 382 3.68 11.19 4.92
N ASP A 383 2.97 10.16 4.49
CA ASP A 383 1.66 9.77 4.99
C ASP A 383 1.47 8.25 4.98
N GLY A 384 0.34 7.82 5.52
CA GLY A 384 -0.04 6.42 5.51
C GLY A 384 -1.05 6.03 6.59
N PRO A 385 -1.25 4.72 6.83
CA PRO A 385 -2.25 4.22 7.76
C PRO A 385 -1.83 4.32 9.23
N MET A 386 -2.80 4.55 10.09
CA MET A 386 -2.71 4.39 11.54
C MET A 386 -3.86 3.52 12.04
N GLN A 387 -3.55 2.53 12.88
CA GLN A 387 -4.56 1.62 13.43
C GLN A 387 -4.35 1.38 14.92
N SER A 388 -5.46 1.15 15.65
CA SER A 388 -5.37 0.74 17.04
C SER A 388 -4.76 -0.64 17.16
N GLN A 389 -3.85 -0.79 18.12
CA GLN A 389 -3.21 -2.06 18.41
C GLN A 389 -4.10 -2.93 19.29
N SER A 390 -4.32 -4.18 18.88
CA SER A 390 -5.13 -5.14 19.62
C SER A 390 -4.52 -6.53 19.63
N GLY A 391 -4.83 -7.34 20.65
CA GLY A 391 -4.32 -8.70 20.79
C GLY A 391 -3.06 -8.84 21.62
N THR A 392 -2.63 -7.77 22.31
CA THR A 392 -1.51 -7.82 23.27
C THR A 392 -1.85 -8.65 24.53
N PRO A 393 -0.89 -9.33 25.17
CA PRO A 393 0.49 -9.49 24.74
C PRO A 393 0.63 -10.41 23.52
N PHE A 394 1.48 -10.01 22.57
CA PHE A 394 1.75 -10.84 21.40
C PHE A 394 2.68 -12.00 21.74
N THR A 395 2.43 -13.11 21.09
CA THR A 395 3.21 -14.34 21.22
C THR A 395 3.34 -15.04 19.87
N ASN A 396 4.34 -15.86 19.74
CA ASN A 396 4.55 -16.66 18.53
C ASN A 396 3.32 -17.51 18.15
N THR A 397 2.58 -17.96 19.16
CA THR A 397 1.40 -18.80 18.94
C THR A 397 0.23 -18.02 18.35
N ASN A 398 -0.02 -16.79 18.82
CA ASN A 398 -1.16 -16.01 18.32
C ASN A 398 -0.86 -15.28 17.00
N LEU A 399 0.40 -15.29 16.53
CA LEU A 399 0.81 -14.76 15.24
C LEU A 399 1.05 -15.86 14.19
N ALA A 400 0.90 -17.12 14.56
CA ALA A 400 1.08 -18.21 13.60
C ALA A 400 0.03 -18.17 12.49
N GLY A 401 0.47 -18.27 11.24
CA GLY A 401 -0.43 -18.21 10.09
C GLY A 401 0.27 -17.96 8.76
N ASN A 402 -0.53 -17.91 7.70
CA ASN A 402 -0.08 -17.55 6.36
C ASN A 402 -0.41 -16.10 6.10
N TYR A 403 0.59 -15.32 5.71
CA TYR A 403 0.47 -13.90 5.42
C TYR A 403 0.83 -13.63 3.98
N ALA A 404 0.03 -12.79 3.31
CA ALA A 404 0.44 -12.17 2.07
C ALA A 404 0.96 -10.76 2.38
N PHE A 405 2.01 -10.34 1.67
CA PHE A 405 2.64 -9.04 1.88
C PHE A 405 2.87 -8.31 0.56
N ASN A 406 2.76 -6.98 0.64
CA ASN A 406 3.13 -6.04 -0.40
C ASN A 406 4.03 -4.98 0.24
N TRP A 407 5.26 -4.91 -0.23
CA TRP A 407 6.23 -3.93 0.22
C TRP A 407 6.80 -3.19 -0.98
N SER A 408 7.02 -1.90 -0.81
CA SER A 408 7.59 -1.04 -1.84
C SER A 408 8.63 -0.10 -1.27
N GLY A 409 9.50 0.36 -2.14
CA GLY A 409 10.53 1.29 -1.74
C GLY A 409 11.54 1.57 -2.83
N ILE A 410 12.70 2.02 -2.39
CA ILE A 410 13.82 2.28 -3.29
C ILE A 410 15.10 1.65 -2.76
N GLN A 411 15.98 1.28 -3.67
CA GLN A 411 17.37 0.98 -3.36
C GLN A 411 18.21 2.27 -3.44
N ILE A 412 19.12 2.40 -2.49
CA ILE A 412 20.09 3.50 -2.46
C ILE A 412 21.32 3.04 -3.23
N GLY A 413 21.45 3.52 -4.47
CA GLY A 413 22.59 3.19 -5.33
C GLY A 413 23.87 3.87 -4.87
N SER A 414 24.95 3.12 -4.77
CA SER A 414 26.25 3.63 -4.34
C SER A 414 26.93 4.60 -5.33
N GLN A 415 26.37 4.80 -6.52
CA GLN A 415 27.02 5.57 -7.60
C GLN A 415 26.07 6.35 -8.52
N THR A 416 24.76 6.29 -8.36
CA THR A 416 23.83 6.97 -9.25
C THR A 416 22.82 7.79 -8.46
N PHE A 417 22.57 9.03 -8.89
CA PHE A 417 21.58 9.94 -8.29
C PHE A 417 20.12 9.57 -8.62
N VAL A 418 19.88 8.42 -9.22
CA VAL A 418 18.53 7.95 -9.56
C VAL A 418 18.15 6.86 -8.54
N PRO A 419 17.14 7.10 -7.72
CA PRO A 419 16.58 6.06 -6.86
C PRO A 419 16.06 4.91 -7.72
N LEU A 420 16.40 3.69 -7.36
CA LEU A 420 15.94 2.50 -8.06
C LEU A 420 14.72 1.96 -7.31
N ALA A 421 13.55 2.00 -7.94
CA ALA A 421 12.35 1.45 -7.33
C ALA A 421 12.47 -0.06 -7.12
N GLU A 422 11.93 -0.52 -6.00
CA GLU A 422 11.79 -1.95 -5.72
C GLU A 422 10.38 -2.24 -5.18
N ASN A 423 9.76 -3.30 -5.69
CA ASN A 423 8.42 -3.72 -5.27
C ASN A 423 8.40 -5.21 -5.04
N PHE A 424 7.76 -5.62 -3.97
CA PHE A 424 7.68 -7.01 -3.50
C PHE A 424 6.23 -7.43 -3.33
N VAL A 425 5.87 -8.58 -3.86
CA VAL A 425 4.64 -9.29 -3.53
C VAL A 425 4.97 -10.71 -3.15
N GLY A 426 4.42 -11.20 -2.05
CA GLY A 426 4.77 -12.54 -1.62
C GLY A 426 3.90 -13.07 -0.50
N LEU A 427 4.30 -14.25 -0.05
CA LEU A 427 3.69 -14.97 1.05
C LEU A 427 4.76 -15.38 2.04
N TYR A 428 4.42 -15.36 3.31
CA TYR A 428 5.18 -16.06 4.33
C TYR A 428 4.28 -16.77 5.33
N THR A 429 4.78 -17.84 5.91
CA THR A 429 4.18 -18.57 7.01
C THR A 429 4.99 -18.33 8.27
N LEU A 430 4.33 -17.92 9.34
CA LEU A 430 4.88 -17.93 10.69
C LEU A 430 4.47 -19.20 11.39
N ALA A 431 5.48 -19.97 11.86
CA ALA A 431 5.23 -21.18 12.61
C ALA A 431 4.91 -20.89 14.08
N ALA A 432 4.04 -21.69 14.69
CA ALA A 432 3.71 -21.62 16.12
C ALA A 432 4.83 -22.20 17.03
N THR A 433 6.09 -22.04 16.64
CA THR A 433 7.26 -22.55 17.37
C THR A 433 7.89 -21.48 18.25
N THR A 434 8.75 -21.87 19.17
CA THR A 434 9.47 -20.92 20.04
C THR A 434 10.50 -20.07 19.29
N SER A 435 10.93 -20.49 18.11
CA SER A 435 11.87 -19.78 17.23
C SER A 435 11.20 -18.87 16.21
N ASN A 436 9.86 -18.92 16.06
CA ASN A 436 9.13 -18.19 15.01
C ASN A 436 9.77 -18.29 13.63
N ASP A 437 10.01 -19.51 13.22
CA ASP A 437 10.55 -19.76 11.90
C ASP A 437 9.59 -19.19 10.85
N LEU A 438 10.13 -18.34 9.99
CA LEU A 438 9.45 -17.76 8.86
C LEU A 438 9.93 -18.49 7.61
N THR A 439 9.00 -18.99 6.82
CA THR A 439 9.27 -19.52 5.48
C THR A 439 8.33 -18.89 4.48
N GLY A 440 8.79 -18.66 3.27
CA GLY A 440 7.96 -17.94 2.31
C GLY A 440 8.46 -18.01 0.88
N VAL A 441 7.77 -17.27 0.03
CA VAL A 441 8.11 -17.08 -1.37
C VAL A 441 7.65 -15.67 -1.81
N MET A 442 8.45 -15.02 -2.64
CA MET A 442 8.11 -13.70 -3.17
C MET A 442 8.46 -13.58 -4.65
N ASP A 443 7.79 -12.63 -5.30
CA ASP A 443 8.22 -12.03 -6.53
C ASP A 443 8.66 -10.60 -6.23
N TYR A 444 9.70 -10.16 -6.90
CA TYR A 444 10.24 -8.86 -6.64
C TYR A 444 10.74 -8.22 -7.94
N THR A 445 10.38 -6.98 -8.15
CA THR A 445 10.86 -6.16 -9.24
C THR A 445 11.85 -5.12 -8.71
N GLU A 446 12.92 -4.96 -9.43
CA GLU A 446 13.98 -3.99 -9.15
C GLU A 446 14.22 -3.18 -10.41
N GLU A 447 14.14 -1.87 -10.30
CA GLU A 447 14.52 -0.99 -11.38
C GLU A 447 16.03 -0.76 -11.35
N GLY A 448 16.68 -0.99 -12.48
CA GLY A 448 18.11 -0.81 -12.63
C GLY A 448 18.41 0.34 -13.60
N THR A 449 19.63 0.84 -13.58
CA THR A 449 20.11 1.88 -14.52
C THR A 449 20.06 1.48 -16.00
N THR A 450 19.83 0.21 -16.29
CA THR A 450 19.75 -0.36 -17.65
C THR A 450 18.41 -1.02 -17.96
N GLY A 451 17.42 -0.86 -17.08
CA GLY A 451 16.08 -1.44 -17.19
C GLY A 451 15.70 -2.23 -15.95
N SER A 452 14.43 -2.57 -15.85
CA SER A 452 13.86 -3.30 -14.73
C SER A 452 14.18 -4.80 -14.79
N THR A 453 14.28 -5.45 -13.65
CA THR A 453 14.51 -6.88 -13.51
C THR A 453 13.43 -7.50 -12.64
N LEU A 454 12.83 -8.60 -13.10
CA LEU A 454 11.90 -9.41 -12.33
C LEU A 454 12.62 -10.64 -11.75
N TYR A 455 12.50 -10.82 -10.46
CA TYR A 455 12.91 -12.02 -9.75
C TYR A 455 11.65 -12.75 -9.29
N SER A 456 11.38 -13.92 -9.85
CA SER A 456 10.18 -14.70 -9.54
C SER A 456 10.49 -15.93 -8.69
N ASP A 457 9.51 -16.33 -7.88
CA ASP A 457 9.58 -17.56 -7.07
C ASP A 457 10.78 -17.61 -6.12
N ILE A 458 11.15 -16.46 -5.56
CA ILE A 458 12.27 -16.35 -4.64
C ILE A 458 11.87 -16.93 -3.29
N GLY A 459 12.54 -18.01 -2.88
CA GLY A 459 12.32 -18.60 -1.56
C GLY A 459 12.80 -17.70 -0.44
N LEU A 460 12.04 -17.63 0.63
CA LEU A 460 12.34 -16.86 1.84
C LEU A 460 12.49 -17.78 3.04
N ALA A 461 13.49 -17.52 3.86
CA ALA A 461 13.62 -18.09 5.20
C ALA A 461 14.07 -17.01 6.18
N GLY A 462 13.65 -17.13 7.42
CA GLY A 462 14.01 -16.17 8.44
C GLY A 462 13.44 -16.51 9.80
N ASN A 463 13.53 -15.55 10.69
CA ASN A 463 12.89 -15.63 12.00
C ASN A 463 12.30 -14.28 12.40
N LEU A 464 11.21 -14.33 13.14
CA LEU A 464 10.53 -13.20 13.73
C LEU A 464 10.55 -13.37 15.26
N THR A 465 11.40 -12.64 15.94
CA THR A 465 11.38 -12.62 17.41
C THR A 465 10.52 -11.46 17.86
N ILE A 466 9.32 -11.78 18.35
CA ILE A 466 8.33 -10.78 18.75
C ILE A 466 8.44 -10.43 20.24
N ASN A 467 8.40 -9.14 20.55
CA ASN A 467 8.21 -8.64 21.90
C ASN A 467 6.72 -8.63 22.27
N SER A 468 6.41 -8.66 23.55
CA SER A 468 5.01 -8.68 24.03
C SER A 468 4.21 -7.45 23.62
N ASP A 469 4.86 -6.35 23.27
CA ASP A 469 4.27 -5.10 22.78
C ASP A 469 4.05 -5.09 21.26
N GLY A 470 4.48 -6.13 20.55
CA GLY A 470 4.32 -6.29 19.12
C GLY A 470 5.47 -5.76 18.27
N SER A 471 6.51 -5.19 18.86
CA SER A 471 7.72 -4.84 18.12
C SER A 471 8.60 -6.07 17.86
N ALA A 472 9.26 -6.11 16.71
CA ALA A 472 10.18 -7.21 16.38
C ALA A 472 11.27 -6.75 15.41
N ASN A 473 12.46 -7.34 15.53
CA ASN A 473 13.53 -7.23 14.55
C ASN A 473 13.60 -8.53 13.77
N ASN A 474 13.55 -8.44 12.45
CA ASN A 474 13.46 -9.58 11.55
C ASN A 474 14.62 -9.61 10.58
N LYS A 475 15.00 -10.83 10.21
CA LYS A 475 15.89 -11.08 9.07
C LYS A 475 15.21 -12.05 8.13
N LEU A 476 15.07 -11.64 6.88
CA LEU A 476 14.65 -12.49 5.79
C LEU A 476 15.86 -12.79 4.91
N GLN A 477 16.11 -14.06 4.66
CA GLN A 477 17.15 -14.52 3.73
C GLN A 477 16.48 -15.05 2.48
N VAL A 478 17.05 -14.70 1.33
CA VAL A 478 16.74 -15.35 0.08
C VAL A 478 17.37 -16.74 0.08
N VAL A 479 16.54 -17.77 -0.12
CA VAL A 479 16.96 -19.18 -0.14
C VAL A 479 16.67 -19.74 -1.52
N GLY A 480 17.73 -19.99 -2.28
CA GLY A 480 17.61 -20.58 -3.62
C GLY A 480 16.99 -19.62 -4.64
N GLY A 481 17.81 -18.99 -5.43
CA GLY A 481 17.39 -18.02 -6.44
C GLY A 481 18.51 -17.00 -6.70
N SER A 482 18.26 -16.07 -7.58
CA SER A 482 19.11 -14.89 -7.80
C SER A 482 18.33 -13.65 -7.36
N PRO A 483 18.92 -12.73 -6.59
CA PRO A 483 20.30 -12.78 -6.06
C PRO A 483 20.43 -13.73 -4.88
N SER A 484 21.30 -14.71 -5.00
CA SER A 484 21.56 -15.69 -3.94
C SER A 484 22.20 -15.00 -2.73
N SER A 485 21.79 -15.40 -1.52
CA SER A 485 22.31 -14.93 -0.22
C SER A 485 22.02 -13.47 0.17
N THR A 486 21.09 -12.80 -0.49
CA THR A 486 20.64 -11.47 -0.04
C THR A 486 19.89 -11.61 1.28
N THR A 487 20.26 -10.80 2.26
CA THR A 487 19.56 -10.68 3.54
C THR A 487 18.85 -9.35 3.58
N PHE A 488 17.58 -9.36 3.93
CA PHE A 488 16.78 -8.18 4.19
C PHE A 488 16.56 -8.03 5.69
N ASN A 489 16.92 -6.90 6.25
CA ASN A 489 16.69 -6.61 7.65
C ASN A 489 15.47 -5.70 7.78
N PHE A 490 14.52 -6.09 8.63
CA PHE A 490 13.28 -5.36 8.85
C PHE A 490 12.99 -5.21 10.34
N VAL A 491 12.33 -4.11 10.68
CA VAL A 491 11.57 -4.01 11.91
C VAL A 491 10.09 -4.23 11.58
N THR A 492 9.40 -4.95 12.46
CA THR A 492 7.97 -5.20 12.36
C THR A 492 7.26 -4.65 13.58
N TYR A 493 6.12 -4.01 13.35
CA TYR A 493 5.18 -3.61 14.39
C TYR A 493 3.85 -4.30 14.12
N VAL A 494 3.45 -5.16 15.05
CA VAL A 494 2.19 -5.88 14.96
C VAL A 494 1.05 -4.96 15.36
N VAL A 495 0.12 -4.73 14.44
CA VAL A 495 -1.12 -3.99 14.69
C VAL A 495 -2.10 -4.89 15.45
N ASN A 496 -2.30 -6.09 14.92
CA ASN A 496 -3.11 -7.16 15.51
C ASN A 496 -2.63 -8.51 14.95
N PRO A 497 -3.13 -9.65 15.42
CA PRO A 497 -2.68 -10.96 14.93
C PRO A 497 -2.84 -11.21 13.42
N THR A 498 -3.55 -10.35 12.72
CA THR A 498 -3.78 -10.48 11.27
C THR A 498 -3.08 -9.44 10.42
N THR A 499 -2.45 -8.41 11.02
CA THR A 499 -1.86 -7.28 10.29
C THR A 499 -0.55 -6.84 10.93
N HIS A 500 0.49 -6.77 10.11
CA HIS A 500 1.82 -6.34 10.49
C HIS A 500 2.29 -5.18 9.60
N TYR A 501 2.84 -4.14 10.19
CA TYR A 501 3.56 -3.08 9.49
C TYR A 501 5.06 -3.36 9.52
N VAL A 502 5.72 -3.15 8.39
CA VAL A 502 7.12 -3.53 8.18
C VAL A 502 7.90 -2.36 7.61
N LEU A 503 9.11 -2.16 8.10
CA LEU A 503 10.06 -1.16 7.58
C LEU A 503 11.44 -1.77 7.50
N SER A 504 12.15 -1.59 6.38
CA SER A 504 13.55 -2.02 6.24
C SER A 504 14.48 -1.23 7.15
N THR A 505 15.44 -1.94 7.75
CA THR A 505 16.52 -1.36 8.54
C THR A 505 17.88 -1.52 7.85
N ASP A 506 17.88 -1.79 6.56
CA ASP A 506 19.09 -1.84 5.74
C ASP A 506 19.53 -0.42 5.36
N SER A 507 20.84 -0.19 5.33
CA SER A 507 21.41 1.08 4.89
C SER A 507 21.45 1.26 3.38
N THR A 508 21.04 0.26 2.61
CA THR A 508 21.07 0.25 1.15
C THR A 508 19.69 0.32 0.51
N ARG A 509 18.64 0.38 1.33
CA ARG A 509 17.26 0.46 0.86
C ARG A 509 16.32 1.08 1.88
N ILE A 510 15.26 1.68 1.38
CA ILE A 510 14.10 2.08 2.17
C ILE A 510 12.91 1.35 1.60
N THR A 511 12.44 0.32 2.28
CA THR A 511 11.30 -0.50 1.87
C THR A 511 10.34 -0.60 3.03
N SER A 512 9.08 -0.36 2.78
CA SER A 512 8.04 -0.49 3.80
C SER A 512 6.77 -1.10 3.21
N GLY A 513 5.89 -1.55 4.07
CA GLY A 513 4.58 -2.04 3.65
C GLY A 513 3.88 -2.87 4.69
N ILE A 514 2.88 -3.60 4.23
CA ILE A 514 1.93 -4.33 5.08
C ILE A 514 1.98 -5.81 4.76
N ALA A 515 1.88 -6.61 5.80
CA ALA A 515 1.59 -8.03 5.67
C ALA A 515 0.26 -8.34 6.36
N SER A 516 -0.60 -9.08 5.69
CA SER A 516 -1.93 -9.43 6.17
C SER A 516 -2.19 -10.93 6.06
N ILE A 517 -2.93 -11.47 7.04
CA ILE A 517 -3.26 -12.89 7.06
C ILE A 517 -4.15 -13.27 5.88
N GLN A 518 -3.88 -14.43 5.30
CA GLN A 518 -4.72 -14.99 4.24
C GLN A 518 -5.94 -15.71 4.82
N THR A 519 -7.10 -15.49 4.18
CA THR A 519 -8.39 -16.14 4.51
C THR A 519 -9.00 -16.73 3.23
N PRO A 520 -8.53 -17.93 2.79
CA PRO A 520 -8.93 -18.56 1.54
C PRO A 520 -10.41 -18.91 1.42
#